data_999c619c11ec87d902b01efeb4b802fa
#
_entry.id   999c619c11ec87d902b01efeb4b802fa
#
_cell.length_a   1.000
_cell.length_b   1.000
_cell.length_c   1.000
_cell.angle_alpha   90.00
_cell.angle_beta   90.00
_cell.angle_gamma   90.00
#
_symmetry.space_group_name_H-M   'P 1'
#
loop_
_entity.id
_entity.type
_entity.pdbx_description
1 polymer ?
#
loop_
_entity_poly.entity_id
_entity_poly.type
_entity_poly.pdbx_seq_one_letter_code
_entity_poly.pdbx_strand_id
1 'polypeptide(L)'
;MHTFLIALLISISTQAGANNDITNNNLVEAVEAIDANVIFMRHALAPGFGDPISFNVTDCSTQRNLNDVGRAQARSIGKAMLNSGFRFNEILSSQWCRCTQTAELLNLGHWNTFSGLNSFFQDHANKQITLDLLHRKLASLGHGLTLMVTHQVVISAITNHVVGSGALVAYNSTTFEAQSFTLE
;
A
#
# COMPACT_ATOMS: atom_id res chain seq x y z
N MET A 1 -55.27 -40.79 18.37
CA MET A 1 -54.75 -39.82 17.37
C MET A 1 -53.73 -38.91 18.07
N HIS A 2 -52.44 -39.17 17.90
CA HIS A 2 -51.37 -38.36 18.49
C HIS A 2 -50.70 -37.61 17.35
N THR A 3 -50.85 -36.29 17.36
CA THR A 3 -50.23 -35.40 16.38
C THR A 3 -48.83 -35.00 16.84
N PHE A 4 -47.80 -35.45 16.15
CA PHE A 4 -46.43 -35.02 16.39
C PHE A 4 -46.17 -33.70 15.64
N LEU A 5 -45.86 -32.61 16.37
CA LEU A 5 -45.33 -31.38 15.82
C LEU A 5 -43.81 -31.54 15.67
N ILE A 6 -43.31 -31.50 14.44
CA ILE A 6 -41.90 -31.44 14.14
C ILE A 6 -41.51 -29.96 14.06
N ALA A 7 -40.73 -29.50 15.03
CA ALA A 7 -40.13 -28.16 15.01
C ALA A 7 -38.85 -28.17 14.10
N LEU A 8 -38.93 -27.42 13.00
CA LEU A 8 -37.81 -27.22 12.09
C LEU A 8 -36.89 -26.12 12.63
N LEU A 9 -35.74 -26.47 13.18
CA LEU A 9 -34.69 -25.53 13.56
C LEU A 9 -33.91 -25.07 12.32
N ILE A 10 -34.12 -23.82 11.92
CA ILE A 10 -33.34 -23.17 10.87
C ILE A 10 -32.06 -22.62 11.51
N SER A 11 -30.92 -23.25 11.24
CA SER A 11 -29.62 -22.74 11.62
C SER A 11 -29.22 -21.62 10.66
N ILE A 12 -29.18 -20.39 11.13
CA ILE A 12 -28.62 -19.25 10.39
C ILE A 12 -27.11 -19.28 10.62
N SER A 13 -26.38 -19.79 9.65
CA SER A 13 -24.92 -19.68 9.62
C SER A 13 -24.52 -18.28 9.11
N THR A 14 -23.86 -17.52 9.96
CA THR A 14 -23.30 -16.19 9.63
C THR A 14 -22.09 -16.35 8.70
N GLN A 15 -22.23 -15.97 7.44
CA GLN A 15 -21.18 -15.95 6.42
C GLN A 15 -20.29 -14.68 6.48
N ALA A 16 -19.92 -14.21 7.67
CA ALA A 16 -19.10 -13.01 7.82
C ALA A 16 -17.57 -13.25 7.68
N GLY A 17 -17.13 -14.51 7.56
CA GLY A 17 -15.70 -14.84 7.51
C GLY A 17 -15.09 -14.96 6.12
N ALA A 18 -15.88 -15.26 5.10
CA ALA A 18 -15.35 -15.67 3.79
C ALA A 18 -14.70 -14.54 2.97
N ASN A 19 -15.17 -13.30 3.08
CA ASN A 19 -14.63 -12.20 2.26
C ASN A 19 -13.28 -11.68 2.75
N ASN A 20 -13.01 -11.72 4.06
CA ASN A 20 -11.72 -11.30 4.61
C ASN A 20 -10.61 -12.31 4.32
N ASP A 21 -10.94 -13.61 4.25
CA ASP A 21 -9.96 -14.65 3.94
C ASP A 21 -9.54 -14.64 2.46
N ILE A 22 -10.44 -14.32 1.55
CA ILE A 22 -10.15 -14.26 0.10
C ILE A 22 -9.21 -13.09 -0.22
N THR A 23 -9.41 -11.91 0.38
CA THR A 23 -8.56 -10.73 0.16
C THR A 23 -7.17 -10.89 0.76
N ASN A 24 -7.05 -11.55 1.91
CA ASN A 24 -5.77 -11.83 2.54
C ASN A 24 -4.95 -12.87 1.76
N ASN A 25 -5.60 -13.91 1.23
CA ASN A 25 -4.94 -14.91 0.41
C ASN A 25 -4.37 -14.30 -0.88
N ASN A 26 -5.10 -13.41 -1.55
CA ASN A 26 -4.63 -12.73 -2.77
C ASN A 26 -3.34 -11.92 -2.56
N LEU A 27 -3.17 -11.31 -1.38
CA LEU A 27 -1.95 -10.56 -1.06
C LEU A 27 -0.75 -11.49 -0.86
N VAL A 28 -0.93 -12.57 -0.10
CA VAL A 28 0.12 -13.56 0.14
C VAL A 28 0.50 -14.25 -1.17
N GLU A 29 -0.49 -14.70 -1.94
CA GLU A 29 -0.29 -15.34 -3.25
C GLU A 29 0.48 -14.41 -4.22
N ALA A 30 0.16 -13.11 -4.27
CA ALA A 30 0.84 -12.15 -5.14
C ALA A 30 2.32 -11.97 -4.76
N VAL A 31 2.64 -11.99 -3.47
CA VAL A 31 4.02 -11.90 -2.98
C VAL A 31 4.79 -13.18 -3.27
N GLU A 32 4.19 -14.34 -2.98
CA GLU A 32 4.81 -15.66 -3.16
C GLU A 32 5.01 -16.03 -4.65
N ALA A 33 4.04 -15.67 -5.50
CA ALA A 33 4.05 -16.03 -6.93
C ALA A 33 5.28 -15.52 -7.68
N ILE A 34 5.86 -14.40 -7.24
CA ILE A 34 7.03 -13.78 -7.89
C ILE A 34 8.22 -13.67 -6.93
N ASP A 35 8.17 -14.32 -5.76
CA ASP A 35 9.20 -14.17 -4.70
C ASP A 35 9.51 -12.70 -4.41
N ALA A 36 8.45 -11.89 -4.20
CA ALA A 36 8.59 -10.46 -4.04
C ALA A 36 9.32 -10.10 -2.74
N ASN A 37 10.28 -9.19 -2.84
CA ASN A 37 10.99 -8.62 -1.69
C ASN A 37 10.61 -7.14 -1.43
N VAL A 38 9.73 -6.58 -2.26
CA VAL A 38 9.19 -5.21 -2.12
C VAL A 38 7.68 -5.23 -2.29
N ILE A 39 6.97 -4.46 -1.46
CA ILE A 39 5.62 -4.02 -1.73
C ILE A 39 5.66 -2.50 -1.92
N PHE A 40 5.38 -2.04 -3.14
CA PHE A 40 5.05 -0.64 -3.38
C PHE A 40 3.60 -0.38 -3.02
N MET A 41 3.34 0.69 -2.29
CA MET A 41 1.99 1.15 -1.99
C MET A 41 1.81 2.59 -2.47
N ARG A 42 0.81 2.83 -3.30
CA ARG A 42 0.39 4.22 -3.53
C ARG A 42 -0.27 4.75 -2.26
N HIS A 43 0.10 5.96 -1.83
CA HIS A 43 -0.52 6.63 -0.69
C HIS A 43 -2.04 6.50 -0.71
N ALA A 44 -2.67 6.47 0.45
CA ALA A 44 -4.12 6.41 0.59
C ALA A 44 -4.82 7.62 -0.05
N LEU A 45 -6.14 7.62 -0.11
CA LEU A 45 -6.93 8.60 -0.83
C LEU A 45 -6.65 10.03 -0.34
N ALA A 46 -6.06 10.82 -1.24
CA ALA A 46 -5.90 12.26 -1.13
C ALA A 46 -6.67 12.89 -2.30
N PRO A 47 -7.85 13.50 -2.08
CA PRO A 47 -8.68 14.04 -3.16
C PRO A 47 -8.00 15.15 -3.95
N GLY A 48 -8.38 15.32 -5.21
CA GLY A 48 -7.86 16.33 -6.11
C GLY A 48 -6.72 15.82 -7.00
N PHE A 49 -6.10 16.75 -7.73
CA PHE A 49 -5.07 16.48 -8.73
C PHE A 49 -3.87 17.40 -8.50
N GLY A 50 -2.67 16.81 -8.49
CA GLY A 50 -1.42 17.55 -8.27
C GLY A 50 -1.27 18.11 -6.85
N ASP A 51 -0.28 18.97 -6.67
CA ASP A 51 -0.07 19.77 -5.47
C ASP A 51 -0.20 21.27 -5.83
N PRO A 52 -0.52 22.16 -4.87
CA PRO A 52 -0.58 23.61 -5.12
C PRO A 52 0.75 24.18 -5.64
N ILE A 53 0.68 25.32 -6.35
CA ILE A 53 1.88 26.03 -6.82
C ILE A 53 2.83 26.42 -5.67
N SER A 54 2.27 26.67 -4.49
CA SER A 54 3.02 27.00 -3.28
C SER A 54 3.63 25.77 -2.58
N PHE A 55 3.66 24.62 -3.23
CA PHE A 55 4.15 23.37 -2.65
C PHE A 55 5.50 23.52 -1.95
N ASN A 56 5.54 23.05 -0.71
CA ASN A 56 6.75 22.88 0.08
C ASN A 56 6.71 21.52 0.78
N VAL A 57 7.73 20.70 0.57
CA VAL A 57 7.80 19.33 1.12
C VAL A 57 7.79 19.29 2.65
N THR A 58 8.24 20.35 3.31
CA THR A 58 8.30 20.46 4.79
C THR A 58 7.06 21.10 5.40
N ASP A 59 6.11 21.58 4.59
CA ASP A 59 4.88 22.23 5.04
C ASP A 59 3.63 21.55 4.49
N CYS A 60 2.98 20.73 5.31
CA CYS A 60 1.80 19.99 4.92
C CYS A 60 0.61 20.89 4.54
N SER A 61 0.55 22.15 5.00
CA SER A 61 -0.53 23.06 4.64
C SER A 61 -0.48 23.48 3.16
N THR A 62 0.68 23.34 2.53
CA THR A 62 0.91 23.63 1.11
C THR A 62 0.77 22.41 0.20
N GLN A 63 0.33 21.27 0.74
CA GLN A 63 0.25 20.01 0.03
C GLN A 63 -1.19 19.50 -0.09
N ARG A 64 -1.43 18.67 -1.09
CA ARG A 64 -2.63 17.85 -1.16
C ARG A 64 -2.52 16.69 -0.17
N ASN A 65 -3.43 16.65 0.81
CA ASN A 65 -3.39 15.73 1.95
C ASN A 65 -4.50 14.67 1.90
N LEU A 66 -4.39 13.65 2.76
CA LEU A 66 -5.45 12.67 2.96
C LEU A 66 -6.71 13.35 3.51
N ASN A 67 -7.87 12.90 3.05
CA ASN A 67 -9.15 13.18 3.72
C ASN A 67 -9.47 12.07 4.75
N ASP A 68 -10.65 12.16 5.41
CA ASP A 68 -11.05 11.15 6.39
C ASP A 68 -11.23 9.75 5.79
N VAL A 69 -11.71 9.67 4.56
CA VAL A 69 -11.83 8.38 3.83
C VAL A 69 -10.43 7.79 3.59
N GLY A 70 -9.47 8.60 3.15
CA GLY A 70 -8.09 8.14 2.95
C GLY A 70 -7.42 7.71 4.26
N ARG A 71 -7.68 8.43 5.35
CA ARG A 71 -7.18 8.03 6.68
C ARG A 71 -7.78 6.70 7.15
N ALA A 72 -9.08 6.49 6.91
CA ALA A 72 -9.73 5.22 7.22
C ALA A 72 -9.20 4.09 6.32
N GLN A 73 -9.01 4.36 5.02
CA GLN A 73 -8.43 3.42 4.06
C GLN A 73 -7.03 2.95 4.51
N ALA A 74 -6.14 3.88 4.90
CA ALA A 74 -4.80 3.52 5.37
C ALA A 74 -4.84 2.57 6.59
N ARG A 75 -5.71 2.84 7.58
CA ARG A 75 -5.87 1.96 8.75
C ARG A 75 -6.40 0.58 8.37
N SER A 76 -7.37 0.51 7.45
CA SER A 76 -7.92 -0.76 6.98
C SER A 76 -6.85 -1.61 6.28
N ILE A 77 -6.07 -1.00 5.38
CA ILE A 77 -4.98 -1.66 4.67
C ILE A 77 -3.93 -2.19 5.66
N GLY A 78 -3.52 -1.38 6.63
CA GLY A 78 -2.56 -1.81 7.65
C GLY A 78 -3.05 -3.01 8.46
N LYS A 79 -4.33 -2.99 8.86
CA LYS A 79 -4.97 -4.14 9.54
C LYS A 79 -4.99 -5.40 8.65
N ALA A 80 -5.31 -5.26 7.37
CA ALA A 80 -5.31 -6.37 6.43
C ALA A 80 -3.89 -6.97 6.28
N MET A 81 -2.86 -6.13 6.14
CA MET A 81 -1.46 -6.58 6.07
C MET A 81 -1.03 -7.33 7.35
N LEU A 82 -1.40 -6.84 8.54
CA LEU A 82 -1.12 -7.53 9.79
C LEU A 82 -1.81 -8.89 9.87
N ASN A 83 -3.07 -8.96 9.46
CA ASN A 83 -3.86 -10.19 9.46
C ASN A 83 -3.31 -11.24 8.46
N SER A 84 -2.71 -10.79 7.34
CA SER A 84 -2.02 -11.67 6.37
C SER A 84 -0.67 -12.20 6.88
N GLY A 85 -0.26 -11.82 8.08
CA GLY A 85 0.99 -12.31 8.69
C GLY A 85 2.26 -11.64 8.17
N PHE A 86 2.17 -10.63 7.30
CA PHE A 86 3.35 -9.94 6.80
C PHE A 86 4.17 -9.29 7.91
N ARG A 87 5.48 -9.41 7.76
CA ARG A 87 6.48 -8.70 8.58
C ARG A 87 7.42 -7.97 7.64
N PHE A 88 7.59 -6.69 7.88
CA PHE A 88 8.48 -5.87 7.08
C PHE A 88 9.80 -5.65 7.82
N ASN A 89 10.89 -5.92 7.13
CA ASN A 89 12.23 -5.63 7.64
C ASN A 89 12.49 -4.11 7.63
N GLU A 90 11.86 -3.42 6.68
CA GLU A 90 11.98 -1.98 6.52
C GLU A 90 10.67 -1.40 5.96
N ILE A 91 10.29 -0.22 6.45
CA ILE A 91 9.17 0.55 5.91
C ILE A 91 9.68 1.94 5.55
N LEU A 92 9.55 2.28 4.27
CA LEU A 92 9.99 3.56 3.72
C LEU A 92 8.80 4.35 3.18
N SER A 93 8.86 5.65 3.32
CA SER A 93 7.85 6.57 2.80
C SER A 93 8.48 7.70 1.99
N SER A 94 7.82 8.15 0.94
CA SER A 94 8.07 9.46 0.38
C SER A 94 7.92 10.54 1.46
N GLN A 95 8.64 11.65 1.27
CA GLN A 95 8.60 12.80 2.19
C GLN A 95 7.29 13.61 2.12
N TRP A 96 6.41 13.36 1.14
CA TRP A 96 5.11 14.01 1.03
C TRP A 96 4.19 13.66 2.19
N CYS A 97 3.48 14.66 2.72
CA CYS A 97 2.63 14.49 3.90
C CYS A 97 1.56 13.41 3.74
N ARG A 98 0.96 13.24 2.55
CA ARG A 98 0.02 12.14 2.28
C ARG A 98 0.66 10.75 2.36
N CYS A 99 1.97 10.63 2.03
CA CYS A 99 2.69 9.37 2.14
C CYS A 99 3.11 9.10 3.59
N THR A 100 3.67 10.08 4.28
CA THR A 100 4.07 9.94 5.70
C THR A 100 2.86 9.67 6.58
N GLN A 101 1.73 10.36 6.35
CA GLN A 101 0.48 10.11 7.06
C GLN A 101 -0.09 8.72 6.73
N THR A 102 0.05 8.22 5.48
CA THR A 102 -0.32 6.85 5.13
C THR A 102 0.55 5.86 5.91
N ALA A 103 1.88 5.99 5.89
CA ALA A 103 2.80 5.09 6.58
C ALA A 103 2.52 5.05 8.11
N GLU A 104 2.26 6.18 8.73
CA GLU A 104 1.88 6.29 10.13
C GLU A 104 0.58 5.54 10.43
N LEU A 105 -0.46 5.75 9.60
CA LEU A 105 -1.78 5.17 9.80
C LEU A 105 -1.87 3.68 9.48
N LEU A 106 -0.95 3.13 8.69
CA LEU A 106 -0.81 1.69 8.49
C LEU A 106 -0.48 0.98 9.80
N ASN A 107 0.22 1.65 10.73
CA ASN A 107 0.58 1.13 12.05
C ASN A 107 1.28 -0.25 12.00
N LEU A 108 2.24 -0.40 11.08
CA LEU A 108 2.97 -1.65 10.82
C LEU A 108 4.35 -1.70 11.49
N GLY A 109 4.72 -0.67 12.24
CA GLY A 109 6.01 -0.55 12.92
C GLY A 109 6.74 0.75 12.58
N HIS A 110 8.04 0.79 12.89
CA HIS A 110 8.88 1.96 12.61
C HIS A 110 9.07 2.16 11.11
N TRP A 111 8.97 3.41 10.67
CA TRP A 111 9.17 3.79 9.27
C TRP A 111 10.08 5.03 9.17
N ASN A 112 10.72 5.21 8.02
CA ASN A 112 11.57 6.35 7.71
C ASN A 112 11.17 6.98 6.37
N THR A 113 11.49 8.27 6.19
CA THR A 113 11.38 8.91 4.89
C THR A 113 12.57 8.55 3.99
N PHE A 114 12.30 8.46 2.68
CA PHE A 114 13.32 8.21 1.68
C PHE A 114 13.02 9.01 0.40
N SER A 115 13.92 9.89 0.00
CA SER A 115 13.71 10.80 -1.14
C SER A 115 13.63 10.09 -2.50
N GLY A 116 14.14 8.85 -2.61
CA GLY A 116 13.94 8.00 -3.79
C GLY A 116 12.48 7.55 -4.02
N LEU A 117 11.57 7.89 -3.10
CA LEU A 117 10.13 7.65 -3.22
C LEU A 117 9.32 8.94 -3.50
N ASN A 118 9.98 10.08 -3.67
CA ASN A 118 9.35 11.38 -3.87
C ASN A 118 8.67 11.48 -5.24
N SER A 119 7.56 12.24 -5.29
CA SER A 119 6.84 12.48 -6.54
C SER A 119 7.61 13.43 -7.44
N PHE A 120 7.87 13.03 -8.66
CA PHE A 120 8.38 13.90 -9.72
C PHE A 120 7.24 14.42 -10.63
N PHE A 121 5.99 14.21 -10.23
CA PHE A 121 4.85 14.83 -10.92
C PHE A 121 4.87 16.35 -10.69
N GLN A 122 4.61 17.13 -11.73
CA GLN A 122 4.71 18.59 -11.74
C GLN A 122 6.13 19.12 -11.42
N ASP A 123 7.18 18.31 -11.62
CA ASP A 123 8.59 18.67 -11.39
C ASP A 123 8.93 19.09 -9.95
N HIS A 124 8.09 18.70 -8.97
CA HIS A 124 8.36 18.96 -7.55
C HIS A 124 9.58 18.19 -7.01
N ALA A 125 9.97 17.08 -7.66
CA ALA A 125 11.25 16.41 -7.46
C ALA A 125 11.90 16.11 -8.82
N ASN A 126 13.22 16.02 -8.86
CA ASN A 126 13.93 15.63 -10.07
C ASN A 126 13.75 14.13 -10.32
N LYS A 127 13.13 13.77 -11.45
CA LYS A 127 12.83 12.38 -11.83
C LYS A 127 14.08 11.49 -11.83
N GLN A 128 15.17 11.96 -12.48
CA GLN A 128 16.38 11.14 -12.61
C GLN A 128 17.02 10.86 -11.25
N ILE A 129 17.15 11.89 -10.41
CA ILE A 129 17.73 11.75 -9.06
C ILE A 129 16.86 10.81 -8.22
N THR A 130 15.52 10.97 -8.26
CA THR A 130 14.58 10.11 -7.53
C THR A 130 14.74 8.65 -7.92
N LEU A 131 14.73 8.36 -9.23
CA LEU A 131 14.84 6.99 -9.73
C LEU A 131 16.24 6.40 -9.50
N ASP A 132 17.32 7.16 -9.63
CA ASP A 132 18.67 6.69 -9.33
C ASP A 132 18.85 6.30 -7.86
N LEU A 133 18.25 7.09 -6.95
CA LEU A 133 18.23 6.75 -5.52
C LEU A 133 17.43 5.46 -5.28
N LEU A 134 16.27 5.34 -5.89
CA LEU A 134 15.42 4.17 -5.74
C LEU A 134 16.06 2.91 -6.32
N HIS A 135 16.65 2.97 -7.51
CA HIS A 135 17.37 1.82 -8.10
C HIS A 135 18.53 1.33 -7.22
N ARG A 136 19.33 2.27 -6.66
CA ARG A 136 20.40 1.90 -5.72
C ARG A 136 19.83 1.22 -4.46
N LYS A 137 18.72 1.73 -3.92
CA LYS A 137 18.04 1.12 -2.77
C LYS A 137 17.56 -0.29 -3.10
N LEU A 138 16.86 -0.47 -4.21
CA LEU A 138 16.37 -1.77 -4.67
C LEU A 138 17.49 -2.79 -4.86
N ALA A 139 18.62 -2.37 -5.45
CA ALA A 139 19.79 -3.23 -5.64
C ALA A 139 20.50 -3.59 -4.32
N SER A 140 20.28 -2.84 -3.24
CA SER A 140 20.89 -3.08 -1.92
C SER A 140 20.00 -3.89 -0.98
N LEU A 141 18.77 -4.22 -1.38
CA LEU A 141 17.84 -4.99 -0.54
C LEU A 141 18.34 -6.42 -0.37
N GLY A 142 18.34 -6.89 0.87
CA GLY A 142 18.62 -8.28 1.22
C GLY A 142 17.32 -9.11 1.24
N HIS A 143 17.41 -10.24 1.96
CA HIS A 143 16.22 -11.07 2.19
C HIS A 143 15.22 -10.38 3.10
N GLY A 144 13.93 -10.67 2.86
CA GLY A 144 12.80 -10.13 3.61
C GLY A 144 12.07 -9.03 2.84
N LEU A 145 10.92 -8.65 3.37
CA LEU A 145 9.97 -7.77 2.67
C LEU A 145 10.16 -6.31 3.11
N THR A 146 10.23 -5.41 2.13
CA THR A 146 10.28 -3.95 2.33
C THR A 146 8.98 -3.33 1.84
N LEU A 147 8.33 -2.50 2.66
CA LEU A 147 7.18 -1.69 2.25
C LEU A 147 7.64 -0.29 1.84
N MET A 148 7.21 0.16 0.67
CA MET A 148 7.55 1.47 0.11
C MET A 148 6.29 2.28 -0.20
N VAL A 149 5.91 3.22 0.67
CA VAL A 149 4.75 4.10 0.49
C VAL A 149 5.15 5.29 -0.40
N THR A 150 4.54 5.40 -1.57
CA THR A 150 4.95 6.34 -2.59
C THR A 150 3.78 6.84 -3.47
N HIS A 151 4.06 7.27 -4.67
CA HIS A 151 3.17 7.89 -5.65
C HIS A 151 3.03 7.04 -6.90
N GLN A 152 1.90 7.19 -7.60
CA GLN A 152 1.67 6.46 -8.84
C GLN A 152 2.81 6.63 -9.86
N VAL A 153 3.34 7.85 -10.03
CA VAL A 153 4.40 8.11 -11.02
C VAL A 153 5.70 7.37 -10.73
N VAL A 154 6.01 7.12 -9.46
CA VAL A 154 7.17 6.33 -9.05
C VAL A 154 6.89 4.85 -9.27
N ILE A 155 5.72 4.35 -8.83
CA ILE A 155 5.32 2.95 -9.03
C ILE A 155 5.33 2.61 -10.51
N SER A 156 4.68 3.41 -11.36
CA SER A 156 4.62 3.12 -12.79
C SER A 156 5.99 3.22 -13.49
N ALA A 157 6.89 4.06 -13.02
CA ALA A 157 8.24 4.14 -13.57
C ALA A 157 9.10 2.89 -13.28
N ILE A 158 8.84 2.20 -12.17
CA ILE A 158 9.59 0.99 -11.78
C ILE A 158 8.89 -0.29 -12.26
N THR A 159 7.57 -0.35 -12.17
CA THR A 159 6.81 -1.61 -12.30
C THR A 159 5.95 -1.67 -13.58
N ASN A 160 5.83 -0.58 -14.33
CA ASN A 160 4.88 -0.39 -15.44
C ASN A 160 3.40 -0.52 -15.04
N HIS A 161 3.07 -0.54 -13.73
CA HIS A 161 1.70 -0.60 -13.25
C HIS A 161 1.16 0.79 -12.93
N VAL A 162 -0.09 1.04 -13.34
CA VAL A 162 -0.87 2.24 -12.98
C VAL A 162 -1.91 1.82 -11.95
N VAL A 163 -1.79 2.36 -10.74
CA VAL A 163 -2.60 1.90 -9.60
C VAL A 163 -3.37 3.03 -8.92
N GLY A 164 -4.53 2.71 -8.35
CA GLY A 164 -5.36 3.62 -7.55
C GLY A 164 -4.76 3.96 -6.19
N SER A 165 -5.36 4.92 -5.47
CA SER A 165 -4.98 5.25 -4.08
C SER A 165 -5.17 4.04 -3.17
N GLY A 166 -4.17 3.74 -2.34
CA GLY A 166 -4.16 2.58 -1.44
C GLY A 166 -3.83 1.25 -2.12
N ALA A 167 -3.75 1.18 -3.45
CA ALA A 167 -3.40 -0.05 -4.14
C ALA A 167 -1.91 -0.39 -3.96
N LEU A 168 -1.62 -1.67 -4.09
CA LEU A 168 -0.34 -2.30 -3.81
C LEU A 168 0.22 -2.96 -5.06
N VAL A 169 1.55 -3.01 -5.17
CA VAL A 169 2.27 -3.78 -6.18
C VAL A 169 3.35 -4.58 -5.49
N ALA A 170 3.22 -5.92 -5.53
CA ALA A 170 4.31 -6.82 -5.20
C ALA A 170 5.39 -6.71 -6.29
N TYR A 171 6.65 -6.68 -5.91
CA TYR A 171 7.77 -6.49 -6.82
C TYR A 171 8.98 -7.29 -6.38
N ASN A 172 9.59 -7.99 -7.31
CA ASN A 172 10.88 -8.65 -7.11
C ASN A 172 12.00 -7.75 -7.68
N SER A 173 12.86 -7.24 -6.81
CA SER A 173 13.92 -6.31 -7.21
C SER A 173 15.07 -6.95 -8.00
N THR A 174 15.09 -8.28 -8.11
CA THR A 174 16.11 -9.05 -8.84
C THR A 174 15.61 -9.46 -10.22
N THR A 175 14.38 -10.00 -10.32
CA THR A 175 13.77 -10.46 -11.58
C THR A 175 13.01 -9.35 -12.30
N PHE A 176 12.70 -8.24 -11.60
CA PHE A 176 11.89 -7.12 -12.05
C PHE A 176 10.42 -7.48 -12.34
N GLU A 177 9.97 -8.66 -11.88
CA GLU A 177 8.58 -9.05 -11.96
C GLU A 177 7.72 -8.24 -10.99
N ALA A 178 6.50 -7.92 -11.42
CA ALA A 178 5.56 -7.12 -10.65
C ALA A 178 4.14 -7.61 -10.79
N GLN A 179 3.37 -7.61 -9.69
CA GLN A 179 1.97 -7.96 -9.65
C GLN A 179 1.18 -6.96 -8.81
N SER A 180 0.17 -6.31 -9.42
CA SER A 180 -0.67 -5.33 -8.72
C SER A 180 -1.91 -5.98 -8.10
N PHE A 181 -2.33 -5.45 -6.95
CA PHE A 181 -3.55 -5.87 -6.26
C PHE A 181 -4.10 -4.74 -5.40
N THR A 182 -5.36 -4.88 -4.97
CA THR A 182 -6.06 -3.93 -4.08
C THR A 182 -6.62 -4.70 -2.90
N LEU A 183 -6.44 -4.17 -1.69
CA LEU A 183 -7.12 -4.65 -0.48
C LEU A 183 -8.41 -3.85 -0.31
N GLU A 184 -9.54 -4.55 -0.29
CA GLU A 184 -10.86 -3.98 -0.06
C GLU A 184 -11.19 -3.94 1.45
#